data_4c2ebf1a47eb20b2e2bea701ec72c26f
#
_entry.id   4c2ebf1a47eb20b2e2bea701ec72c26f
#
_cell.length_a   1.000
_cell.length_b   1.000
_cell.length_c   1.000
_cell.angle_alpha   90.00
_cell.angle_beta   90.00
_cell.angle_gamma   90.00
#
_symmetry.space_group_name_H-M   'P 1'
#
loop_
_entity.id
_entity.type
_entity.pdbx_description
1 polymer ?
#
loop_
_entity_poly.entity_id
_entity_poly.type
_entity_poly.pdbx_seq_one_letter_code
_entity_poly.pdbx_strand_id
1 'polypeptide(L)'
;EILSIGQVSTKYYLRLIVKDKPGVMASITGILGNHQVSIGSMIQKRTLTVNEDKMAEIVIVTHQVLEQDMRDALAVVKGLSCLGSIENVIRVEEE
;
A
#
# COMPACT_ATOMS: atom_id res chain seq x y z
N GLU A 1 26.27 -14.02 -9.04
CA GLU A 1 26.00 -13.25 -7.83
C GLU A 1 24.56 -13.42 -7.39
N ILE A 2 24.35 -13.66 -6.11
CA ILE A 2 23.02 -13.89 -5.57
C ILE A 2 22.58 -12.65 -4.79
N LEU A 3 21.46 -12.07 -5.21
CA LEU A 3 20.85 -10.95 -4.49
C LEU A 3 20.03 -11.48 -3.30
N SER A 4 20.07 -10.75 -2.19
CA SER A 4 19.15 -11.03 -1.10
C SER A 4 17.73 -10.68 -1.55
N ILE A 5 16.72 -11.25 -0.89
CA ILE A 5 15.33 -10.96 -1.27
C ILE A 5 14.99 -9.49 -1.11
N GLY A 6 15.62 -8.80 -0.15
CA GLY A 6 15.38 -7.36 0.05
C GLY A 6 15.88 -6.50 -1.11
N GLN A 7 16.76 -7.04 -1.96
CA GLN A 7 17.30 -6.34 -3.13
C GLN A 7 16.55 -6.65 -4.41
N VAL A 8 15.57 -7.55 -4.36
CA VAL A 8 14.74 -7.87 -5.52
C VAL A 8 13.74 -6.76 -5.74
N SER A 9 13.61 -6.31 -6.98
CA SER A 9 12.71 -5.25 -7.35
C SER A 9 11.54 -5.82 -8.14
N THR A 10 10.33 -5.45 -7.75
CA THR A 10 9.12 -5.92 -8.43
C THR A 10 7.98 -4.94 -8.22
N LYS A 11 6.92 -5.09 -9.01
CA LYS A 11 5.69 -4.34 -8.81
C LYS A 11 4.84 -5.02 -7.76
N TYR A 12 4.03 -4.24 -7.06
CA TYR A 12 3.10 -4.75 -6.06
C TYR A 12 1.69 -4.28 -6.35
N TYR A 13 0.75 -5.16 -6.04
CA TYR A 13 -0.67 -4.87 -5.96
C TYR A 13 -1.02 -4.88 -4.47
N LEU A 14 -1.53 -3.76 -3.97
CA LEU A 14 -1.92 -3.61 -2.57
C LEU A 14 -3.41 -3.35 -2.50
N ARG A 15 -4.10 -4.04 -1.60
CA ARG A 15 -5.51 -3.76 -1.32
C ARG A 15 -5.64 -3.46 0.16
N LEU A 16 -6.11 -2.26 0.46
CA LEU A 16 -6.19 -1.74 1.81
C LEU A 16 -7.63 -1.32 2.13
N ILE A 17 -8.01 -1.51 3.38
CA ILE A 17 -9.25 -0.92 3.93
C ILE A 17 -8.81 0.20 4.87
N VAL A 18 -9.25 1.42 4.59
CA VAL A 18 -8.85 2.60 5.35
C VAL A 18 -10.07 3.42 5.72
N LYS A 19 -9.93 4.30 6.71
CA LYS A 19 -11.02 5.21 7.06
C LYS A 19 -11.29 6.16 5.89
N ASP A 20 -12.57 6.40 5.61
CA ASP A 20 -12.98 7.31 4.55
C ASP A 20 -13.06 8.72 5.10
N LYS A 21 -11.90 9.36 5.23
CA LYS A 21 -11.77 10.70 5.79
C LYS A 21 -10.78 11.52 4.96
N PRO A 22 -10.94 12.86 4.93
CA PRO A 22 -9.97 13.71 4.28
C PRO A 22 -8.56 13.49 4.83
N GLY A 23 -7.59 13.51 3.96
CA GLY A 23 -6.17 13.40 4.33
C GLY A 23 -5.66 11.97 4.47
N VAL A 24 -6.53 10.95 4.54
CA VAL A 24 -6.09 9.56 4.71
C VAL A 24 -5.26 9.11 3.51
N MET A 25 -5.73 9.38 2.30
CA MET A 25 -5.00 9.02 1.09
C MET A 25 -3.64 9.71 1.03
N ALA A 26 -3.59 10.98 1.42
CA ALA A 26 -2.34 11.74 1.43
C ALA A 26 -1.35 11.13 2.43
N SER A 27 -1.82 10.70 3.59
CA SER A 27 -0.96 10.06 4.59
C SER A 27 -0.34 8.78 4.05
N ILE A 28 -1.15 7.94 3.42
CA ILE A 28 -0.68 6.65 2.89
C ILE A 28 0.30 6.88 1.74
N THR A 29 -0.06 7.73 0.77
CA THR A 29 0.82 8.00 -0.37
C THR A 29 2.11 8.67 0.06
N GLY A 30 2.06 9.54 1.08
CA GLY A 30 3.26 10.17 1.64
C GLY A 30 4.23 9.16 2.23
N ILE A 31 3.70 8.18 2.98
CA ILE A 31 4.53 7.12 3.56
C ILE A 31 5.18 6.30 2.45
N LEU A 32 4.38 5.89 1.46
CA LEU A 32 4.91 5.11 0.35
C LEU A 32 6.01 5.87 -0.38
N GLY A 33 5.79 7.14 -0.67
CA GLY A 33 6.79 7.98 -1.34
C GLY A 33 8.06 8.14 -0.53
N ASN A 34 7.93 8.30 0.79
CA ASN A 34 9.09 8.45 1.67
C ASN A 34 9.95 7.19 1.71
N HIS A 35 9.37 6.04 1.36
CA HIS A 35 10.09 4.77 1.31
C HIS A 35 10.42 4.35 -0.11
N GLN A 36 10.46 5.31 -1.05
CA GLN A 36 10.84 5.07 -2.45
C GLN A 36 9.84 4.18 -3.21
N VAL A 37 8.59 4.18 -2.77
CA VAL A 37 7.54 3.44 -3.48
C VAL A 37 6.81 4.40 -4.40
N SER A 38 6.98 4.22 -5.71
CA SER A 38 6.29 5.02 -6.71
C SER A 38 4.96 4.36 -7.07
N ILE A 39 3.89 5.14 -7.04
CA ILE A 39 2.55 4.64 -7.31
C ILE A 39 2.26 4.75 -8.80
N GLY A 40 1.92 3.63 -9.44
CA GLY A 40 1.50 3.60 -10.83
C GLY A 40 0.03 3.94 -10.97
N SER A 41 -0.81 3.40 -10.10
CA SER A 41 -2.24 3.73 -10.08
C SER A 41 -2.79 3.55 -8.67
N MET A 42 -3.85 4.30 -8.36
CA MET A 42 -4.54 4.19 -7.09
C MET A 42 -6.02 4.42 -7.34
N ILE A 43 -6.83 3.47 -6.90
CA ILE A 43 -8.26 3.48 -7.15
C ILE A 43 -9.00 3.24 -5.84
N GLN A 44 -9.99 4.07 -5.56
CA GLN A 44 -10.95 3.78 -4.51
C GLN A 44 -12.06 2.95 -5.14
N LYS A 45 -12.13 1.67 -4.79
CA LYS A 45 -13.07 0.74 -5.42
C LYS A 45 -14.49 0.89 -4.88
N ARG A 46 -14.61 1.06 -3.57
CA ARG A 46 -15.93 1.15 -2.93
C ARG A 46 -15.79 1.71 -1.53
N THR A 47 -16.91 2.18 -0.99
CA THR A 47 -17.02 2.52 0.41
C THR A 47 -17.79 1.41 1.11
N LEU A 48 -17.50 1.21 2.39
CA LEU A 48 -18.20 0.22 3.22
C LEU A 48 -18.30 0.77 4.64
N THR A 49 -19.17 0.16 5.43
CA THR A 49 -19.31 0.54 6.83
C THR A 49 -18.87 -0.63 7.69
N VAL A 50 -17.94 -0.38 8.60
CA VAL A 50 -17.43 -1.39 9.54
C VAL A 50 -17.59 -0.80 10.94
N ASN A 51 -18.40 -1.44 11.78
CA ASN A 51 -18.64 -0.97 13.16
C ASN A 51 -19.02 0.51 13.20
N GLU A 52 -19.95 0.93 12.34
CA GLU A 52 -20.45 2.29 12.20
C GLU A 52 -19.45 3.29 11.60
N ASP A 53 -18.22 2.87 11.31
CA ASP A 53 -17.24 3.73 10.67
C ASP A 53 -17.32 3.60 9.16
N LYS A 54 -17.25 4.73 8.48
CA LYS A 54 -17.12 4.75 7.02
C LYS A 54 -15.69 4.38 6.65
N MET A 55 -15.57 3.37 5.79
CA MET A 55 -14.29 2.88 5.32
C MET A 55 -14.27 2.91 3.80
N ALA A 56 -13.08 2.89 3.24
CA ALA A 56 -12.88 2.85 1.80
C ALA A 56 -11.94 1.70 1.45
N GLU A 57 -12.27 0.98 0.40
CA GLU A 57 -11.38 -0.03 -0.15
C GLU A 57 -10.55 0.60 -1.26
N ILE A 58 -9.23 0.54 -1.09
CA ILE A 58 -8.29 1.19 -1.98
C ILE A 58 -7.39 0.14 -2.60
N VAL A 59 -7.19 0.23 -3.90
CA VAL A 59 -6.26 -0.62 -4.63
C VAL A 59 -5.13 0.26 -5.16
N ILE A 60 -3.91 -0.11 -4.83
CA ILE A 60 -2.71 0.59 -5.28
C ILE A 60 -1.85 -0.39 -6.08
N VAL A 61 -1.46 0.02 -7.28
CA VAL A 61 -0.48 -0.72 -8.06
C VAL A 61 0.76 0.14 -8.17
N THR A 62 1.90 -0.40 -7.77
CA THR A 62 3.16 0.36 -7.75
C THR A 62 3.96 0.12 -9.01
N HIS A 63 4.91 1.02 -9.26
CA HIS A 63 6.02 0.74 -10.18
C HIS A 63 6.97 -0.23 -9.47
N GLN A 64 8.04 -0.64 -10.14
CA GLN A 64 9.01 -1.52 -9.52
C GLN A 64 9.62 -0.86 -8.28
N VAL A 65 9.72 -1.62 -7.20
CA VAL A 65 10.22 -1.17 -5.92
C VAL A 65 11.00 -2.32 -5.28
N LEU A 66 12.05 -1.97 -4.53
CA LEU A 66 12.81 -2.97 -3.78
C LEU A 66 11.91 -3.57 -2.69
N GLU A 67 12.01 -4.87 -2.52
CA GLU A 67 11.21 -5.59 -1.54
C GLU A 67 11.44 -5.03 -0.13
N GLN A 68 12.67 -4.65 0.20
CA GLN A 68 12.98 -4.06 1.51
C GLN A 68 12.25 -2.74 1.70
N ASP A 69 12.22 -1.89 0.67
CA ASP A 69 11.53 -0.58 0.76
C ASP A 69 10.03 -0.77 0.95
N MET A 70 9.43 -1.74 0.24
CA MET A 70 8.01 -2.05 0.40
C MET A 70 7.72 -2.56 1.81
N ARG A 71 8.57 -3.45 2.31
CA ARG A 71 8.42 -4.01 3.66
C ARG A 71 8.45 -2.90 4.71
N ASP A 72 9.42 -1.99 4.59
CA ASP A 72 9.56 -0.88 5.53
C ASP A 72 8.36 0.06 5.46
N ALA A 73 7.89 0.37 4.25
CA ALA A 73 6.72 1.23 4.05
C ALA A 73 5.47 0.62 4.69
N LEU A 74 5.23 -0.68 4.46
CA LEU A 74 4.06 -1.35 5.02
C LEU A 74 4.11 -1.42 6.54
N ALA A 75 5.30 -1.55 7.13
CA ALA A 75 5.44 -1.53 8.58
C ALA A 75 4.95 -0.20 9.16
N VAL A 76 5.25 0.92 8.50
CA VAL A 76 4.78 2.24 8.93
C VAL A 76 3.27 2.39 8.70
N VAL A 77 2.77 1.93 7.54
CA VAL A 77 1.35 2.00 7.21
C VAL A 77 0.53 1.23 8.26
N LYS A 78 1.01 0.07 8.70
CA LYS A 78 0.33 -0.74 9.72
C LYS A 78 0.15 0.00 11.03
N GLY A 79 0.99 0.99 11.33
CA GLY A 79 0.89 1.79 12.54
C GLY A 79 -0.07 2.96 12.45
N LEU A 80 -0.65 3.23 11.29
CA LEU A 80 -1.57 4.35 11.14
C LEU A 80 -2.92 4.06 11.76
N SER A 81 -3.44 5.04 12.51
CA SER A 81 -4.78 4.91 13.13
C SER A 81 -5.89 4.86 12.08
N CYS A 82 -5.64 5.40 10.89
CA CYS A 82 -6.63 5.41 9.82
C CYS A 82 -6.67 4.10 9.02
N LEU A 83 -5.74 3.17 9.27
CA LEU A 83 -5.74 1.88 8.59
C LEU A 83 -6.71 0.93 9.27
N GLY A 84 -7.63 0.35 8.50
CA GLY A 84 -8.47 -0.73 8.97
C GLY A 84 -7.75 -2.06 8.85
N SER A 85 -7.31 -2.39 7.63
CA SER A 85 -6.58 -3.63 7.39
C SER A 85 -5.82 -3.56 6.07
N ILE A 86 -4.79 -4.38 5.96
CA ILE A 86 -4.12 -4.66 4.68
C ILE A 86 -4.64 -6.02 4.23
N GLU A 87 -5.47 -6.02 3.17
CA GLU A 87 -6.16 -7.22 2.72
C GLU A 87 -5.28 -8.08 1.83
N ASN A 88 -4.52 -7.45 0.94
CA ASN A 88 -3.64 -8.15 0.01
C ASN A 88 -2.36 -7.40 -0.20
N VAL A 89 -1.27 -8.13 -0.29
CA VAL A 89 0.02 -7.65 -0.77
C VAL A 89 0.51 -8.70 -1.75
N ILE A 90 0.43 -8.38 -3.03
CA ILE A 90 0.71 -9.36 -4.09
C ILE A 90 1.82 -8.81 -4.99
N ARG A 91 2.84 -9.63 -5.21
CA ARG A 91 3.87 -9.29 -6.19
C ARG A 91 3.31 -9.51 -7.58
N VAL A 92 3.58 -8.55 -8.46
CA VAL A 92 3.14 -8.63 -9.84
C VAL A 92 4.37 -8.88 -10.70
N GLU A 93 4.45 -10.08 -11.25
CA GLU A 93 5.55 -10.43 -12.13
C GLU A 93 5.27 -9.91 -13.54
N GLU A 94 6.30 -9.35 -14.16
CA GLU A 94 6.24 -8.95 -15.55
C GLU A 94 7.02 -9.93 -16.39
N GLU A 95 6.43 -10.29 -17.50
CA GLU A 95 7.10 -11.14 -18.48
C GLU A 95 7.90 -10.31 -19.47
#